data_45986624cf981678fe7c2638a632a976
#
_entry.id   45986624cf981678fe7c2638a632a976
#
_cell.length_a   1.000
_cell.length_b   1.000
_cell.length_c   1.000
_cell.angle_alpha   90.00
_cell.angle_beta   90.00
_cell.angle_gamma   90.00
#
_symmetry.space_group_name_H-M   'P 1'
#
loop_
_entity.id
_entity.type
_entity.pdbx_description
1 polymer ?
#
loop_
_entity_poly.entity_id
_entity_poly.type
_entity_poly.pdbx_seq_one_letter_code
_entity_poly.pdbx_strand_id
1 'polypeptide(L)'
;MIRRSLLLSAPVRITALLLVLVFAATGCHRGTKGKNADEGMPVEKLYEKGHKLMEGGNWSGAESSFKRLVAQYPYGPYTEQAMIESAYAQYKAGKNDDAVSSIDRFIRTYPTHRNIAYLYYLRGLANGNSDTVFLRRVWSLDSSRRDLSTPRQAYADFNIVTERYPNSRYAADARQRMIELRDVFAQHEMDNALYYARRGAWISAAGRATYLLETYPQSAFQNDAVALLGESYVHLGNKALADDARRVLALNEPGHPWLQGDWPKYPWIARKLNPFAGEKSAATGQRNARMNRK
;
A
#
# COMPACT_ATOMS: atom_id res chain seq x y z
N MET A 1 -29.48 51.57 17.41
CA MET A 1 -29.01 50.16 17.65
C MET A 1 -27.97 50.19 18.72
N ILE A 2 -28.33 49.77 19.94
CA ILE A 2 -27.53 49.92 21.14
C ILE A 2 -26.72 48.66 21.34
N ARG A 3 -25.37 48.72 21.21
CA ARG A 3 -24.45 47.64 21.59
C ARG A 3 -24.37 47.61 23.14
N ARG A 4 -25.04 46.64 23.75
CA ARG A 4 -24.81 46.32 25.18
C ARG A 4 -23.50 45.54 25.30
N SER A 5 -22.42 46.27 25.67
CA SER A 5 -21.21 45.64 26.17
C SER A 5 -21.48 45.08 27.59
N LEU A 6 -21.50 43.74 27.70
CA LEU A 6 -21.53 43.06 29.00
C LEU A 6 -20.17 43.26 29.69
N LEU A 7 -20.04 44.37 30.42
CA LEU A 7 -18.93 44.60 31.34
C LEU A 7 -19.19 43.74 32.61
N LEU A 8 -18.61 42.53 32.65
CA LEU A 8 -18.56 41.78 33.89
C LEU A 8 -17.84 42.61 34.95
N SER A 9 -18.44 42.72 36.14
CA SER A 9 -17.88 43.44 37.30
C SER A 9 -16.52 42.90 37.72
N ALA A 10 -15.64 43.75 38.20
CA ALA A 10 -14.26 43.43 38.59
C ALA A 10 -14.12 42.14 39.45
N PRO A 11 -14.98 41.86 40.44
CA PRO A 11 -14.87 40.64 41.23
C PRO A 11 -15.13 39.38 40.43
N VAL A 12 -16.02 39.40 39.42
CA VAL A 12 -16.28 38.21 38.54
C VAL A 12 -15.09 37.91 37.63
N ARG A 13 -14.33 38.93 37.22
CA ARG A 13 -13.12 38.72 36.41
C ARG A 13 -11.98 38.12 37.26
N ILE A 14 -11.86 38.53 38.52
CA ILE A 14 -10.85 38.02 39.45
C ILE A 14 -11.15 36.55 39.80
N THR A 15 -12.41 36.21 40.07
CA THR A 15 -12.81 34.82 40.34
C THR A 15 -12.64 33.90 39.12
N ALA A 16 -12.97 34.37 37.90
CA ALA A 16 -12.72 33.62 36.70
C ALA A 16 -11.22 33.38 36.42
N LEU A 17 -10.38 34.37 36.67
CA LEU A 17 -8.93 34.28 36.52
C LEU A 17 -8.30 33.32 37.57
N LEU A 18 -8.79 33.34 38.81
CA LEU A 18 -8.38 32.40 39.86
C LEU A 18 -8.80 30.96 39.53
N LEU A 19 -10.00 30.75 38.99
CA LEU A 19 -10.47 29.43 38.54
C LEU A 19 -9.61 28.87 37.41
N VAL A 20 -9.23 29.69 36.42
CA VAL A 20 -8.33 29.29 35.34
C VAL A 20 -6.93 28.96 35.87
N LEU A 21 -6.43 29.71 36.85
CA LEU A 21 -5.12 29.43 37.45
C LEU A 21 -5.12 28.13 38.25
N VAL A 22 -6.21 27.80 38.96
CA VAL A 22 -6.36 26.52 39.68
C VAL A 22 -6.43 25.34 38.72
N PHE A 23 -7.14 25.47 37.57
CA PHE A 23 -7.12 24.45 36.55
C PHE A 23 -5.78 24.30 35.85
N ALA A 24 -5.02 25.36 35.66
CA ALA A 24 -3.67 25.29 35.10
C ALA A 24 -2.65 24.65 36.09
N ALA A 25 -2.85 24.77 37.38
CA ALA A 25 -1.97 24.17 38.38
C ALA A 25 -2.22 22.67 38.62
N THR A 26 -3.40 22.16 38.28
CA THR A 26 -3.71 20.73 38.37
C THR A 26 -3.37 19.92 37.10
N GLY A 27 -3.01 20.61 36.00
CA GLY A 27 -2.57 19.99 34.75
C GLY A 27 -1.06 19.76 34.75
N CYS A 28 -0.65 18.52 34.70
CA CYS A 28 0.72 18.03 34.51
C CYS A 28 1.47 17.52 35.74
N HIS A 29 0.82 16.67 36.54
CA HIS A 29 1.59 15.62 37.19
C HIS A 29 1.47 14.30 36.41
N ARG A 30 1.89 14.31 35.14
CA ARG A 30 2.17 13.09 34.39
C ARG A 30 3.50 12.58 34.94
N GLY A 31 3.39 11.85 36.05
CA GLY A 31 4.53 11.30 36.77
C GLY A 31 5.43 10.47 35.83
N THR A 32 6.68 10.82 35.84
CA THR A 32 7.82 10.05 35.32
C THR A 32 7.99 8.65 35.99
N LYS A 33 6.92 8.10 36.55
CA LYS A 33 6.93 6.76 37.18
C LYS A 33 7.09 5.58 36.19
N GLY A 34 7.13 5.82 34.87
CA GLY A 34 7.24 4.74 33.89
C GLY A 34 8.67 4.40 33.46
N LYS A 35 9.67 5.25 33.67
CA LYS A 35 11.03 4.97 33.16
C LYS A 35 11.82 4.04 34.08
N ASN A 36 11.60 4.04 35.37
CA ASN A 36 12.38 3.26 36.33
C ASN A 36 11.70 1.94 36.76
N ALA A 37 10.43 1.74 36.43
CA ALA A 37 9.68 0.55 36.88
C ALA A 37 10.12 -0.76 36.19
N ASP A 38 10.79 -0.67 35.04
CA ASP A 38 11.27 -1.83 34.27
C ASP A 38 12.81 -2.00 34.37
N GLU A 39 13.49 -1.11 35.10
CA GLU A 39 14.93 -1.17 35.29
C GLU A 39 15.30 -2.34 36.21
N GLY A 40 16.13 -3.28 35.72
CA GLY A 40 16.46 -4.51 36.47
C GLY A 40 15.40 -5.62 36.43
N MET A 41 14.31 -5.43 35.68
CA MET A 41 13.31 -6.51 35.50
C MET A 41 13.92 -7.67 34.70
N PRO A 42 13.73 -8.95 35.11
CA PRO A 42 14.17 -10.11 34.32
C PRO A 42 13.66 -10.07 32.88
N VAL A 43 14.48 -10.60 31.96
CA VAL A 43 14.19 -10.54 30.51
C VAL A 43 12.86 -11.22 30.16
N GLU A 44 12.53 -12.31 30.83
CA GLU A 44 11.27 -13.06 30.65
C GLU A 44 10.06 -12.19 31.00
N LYS A 45 10.12 -11.44 32.11
CA LYS A 45 9.03 -10.56 32.54
C LYS A 45 8.86 -9.35 31.63
N LEU A 46 9.97 -8.80 31.13
CA LEU A 46 9.90 -7.71 30.13
C LEU A 46 9.28 -8.21 28.82
N TYR A 47 9.64 -9.43 28.40
CA TYR A 47 9.09 -10.07 27.23
C TYR A 47 7.58 -10.33 27.40
N GLU A 48 7.19 -10.96 28.51
CA GLU A 48 5.78 -11.23 28.86
C GLU A 48 4.94 -9.95 28.88
N LYS A 49 5.48 -8.88 29.45
CA LYS A 49 4.82 -7.55 29.47
C LYS A 49 4.57 -7.02 28.06
N GLY A 50 5.59 -7.08 27.17
CA GLY A 50 5.45 -6.68 25.77
C GLY A 50 4.42 -7.52 25.05
N HIS A 51 4.47 -8.82 25.23
CA HIS A 51 3.55 -9.77 24.61
C HIS A 51 2.10 -9.55 25.07
N LYS A 52 1.85 -9.36 26.34
CA LYS A 52 0.53 -9.03 26.89
C LYS A 52 -0.04 -7.73 26.34
N LEU A 53 0.80 -6.70 26.18
CA LEU A 53 0.39 -5.44 25.54
C LEU A 53 0.00 -5.65 24.07
N MET A 54 0.73 -6.53 23.37
CA MET A 54 0.44 -6.89 21.98
C MET A 54 -0.87 -7.65 21.85
N GLU A 55 -1.14 -8.64 22.72
CA GLU A 55 -2.40 -9.36 22.79
C GLU A 55 -3.59 -8.44 23.07
N GLY A 56 -3.40 -7.45 23.92
CA GLY A 56 -4.38 -6.41 24.23
C GLY A 56 -4.55 -5.35 23.11
N GLY A 57 -3.84 -5.47 21.98
CA GLY A 57 -3.91 -4.51 20.87
C GLY A 57 -3.21 -3.17 21.14
N ASN A 58 -2.49 -3.05 22.25
CA ASN A 58 -1.69 -1.85 22.54
C ASN A 58 -0.32 -1.93 21.85
N TRP A 59 -0.34 -1.76 20.52
CA TRP A 59 0.84 -1.91 19.65
C TRP A 59 1.98 -0.96 20.00
N SER A 60 1.68 0.30 20.30
CA SER A 60 2.71 1.29 20.70
C SER A 60 3.31 0.99 22.07
N GLY A 61 2.51 0.48 23.00
CA GLY A 61 2.99 0.03 24.30
C GLY A 61 3.89 -1.21 24.19
N ALA A 62 3.48 -2.18 23.33
CA ALA A 62 4.25 -3.38 23.02
C ALA A 62 5.60 -3.03 22.39
N GLU A 63 5.61 -2.19 21.35
CA GLU A 63 6.84 -1.68 20.71
C GLU A 63 7.80 -1.08 21.76
N SER A 64 7.28 -0.21 22.62
CA SER A 64 8.08 0.46 23.65
C SER A 64 8.67 -0.54 24.66
N SER A 65 7.89 -1.57 25.04
CA SER A 65 8.33 -2.63 25.95
C SER A 65 9.44 -3.48 25.33
N PHE A 66 9.26 -3.92 24.07
CA PHE A 66 10.27 -4.69 23.35
C PHE A 66 11.55 -3.91 23.07
N LYS A 67 11.44 -2.62 22.70
CA LYS A 67 12.62 -1.75 22.54
C LYS A 67 13.41 -1.62 23.85
N ARG A 68 12.72 -1.54 24.99
CA ARG A 68 13.36 -1.49 26.30
C ARG A 68 14.05 -2.80 26.65
N LEU A 69 13.41 -3.95 26.35
CA LEU A 69 14.01 -5.26 26.51
C LEU A 69 15.32 -5.36 25.72
N VAL A 70 15.29 -5.01 24.42
CA VAL A 70 16.48 -5.04 23.55
C VAL A 70 17.59 -4.11 24.06
N ALA A 71 17.23 -2.98 24.66
CA ALA A 71 18.20 -2.04 25.24
C ALA A 71 18.87 -2.56 26.51
N GLN A 72 18.13 -3.28 27.38
CA GLN A 72 18.65 -3.84 28.62
C GLN A 72 19.36 -5.19 28.40
N TYR A 73 18.87 -5.98 27.46
CA TYR A 73 19.37 -7.32 27.14
C TYR A 73 19.67 -7.40 25.64
N PRO A 74 20.85 -6.94 25.18
CA PRO A 74 21.13 -6.80 23.74
C PRO A 74 21.35 -8.15 23.02
N TYR A 75 21.46 -9.26 23.74
CA TYR A 75 21.74 -10.59 23.18
C TYR A 75 20.83 -11.65 23.77
N GLY A 76 20.57 -12.70 22.98
CA GLY A 76 19.83 -13.87 23.42
C GLY A 76 18.49 -14.08 22.71
N PRO A 77 17.86 -15.23 22.88
CA PRO A 77 16.65 -15.63 22.14
C PRO A 77 15.44 -14.71 22.42
N TYR A 78 15.31 -14.22 23.62
CA TYR A 78 14.27 -13.23 23.96
C TYR A 78 14.46 -11.90 23.22
N THR A 79 15.70 -11.49 23.03
CA THR A 79 16.04 -10.25 22.32
C THR A 79 15.75 -10.37 20.84
N GLU A 80 16.15 -11.49 20.23
CA GLU A 80 15.85 -11.76 18.82
C GLU A 80 14.33 -11.79 18.59
N GLN A 81 13.58 -12.48 19.45
CA GLN A 81 12.13 -12.54 19.37
C GLN A 81 11.48 -11.17 19.60
N ALA A 82 11.95 -10.40 20.60
CA ALA A 82 11.47 -9.05 20.89
C ALA A 82 11.70 -8.07 19.72
N MET A 83 12.82 -8.21 19.01
CA MET A 83 13.07 -7.41 17.78
C MET A 83 12.04 -7.72 16.69
N ILE A 84 11.73 -9.00 16.49
CA ILE A 84 10.71 -9.43 15.51
C ILE A 84 9.33 -8.93 15.89
N GLU A 85 8.94 -9.10 17.15
CA GLU A 85 7.63 -8.67 17.65
C GLU A 85 7.49 -7.14 17.71
N SER A 86 8.59 -6.43 17.97
CA SER A 86 8.63 -4.97 17.86
C SER A 86 8.33 -4.50 16.44
N ALA A 87 8.93 -5.13 15.43
CA ALA A 87 8.66 -4.81 14.02
C ALA A 87 7.19 -5.12 13.64
N TYR A 88 6.65 -6.22 14.13
CA TYR A 88 5.23 -6.53 13.95
C TYR A 88 4.32 -5.52 14.64
N ALA A 89 4.64 -5.11 15.86
CA ALA A 89 3.88 -4.09 16.59
C ALA A 89 3.91 -2.73 15.85
N GLN A 90 5.05 -2.34 15.28
CA GLN A 90 5.18 -1.15 14.44
C GLN A 90 4.26 -1.24 13.20
N TYR A 91 4.29 -2.37 12.49
CA TYR A 91 3.40 -2.61 11.35
C TYR A 91 1.93 -2.50 11.75
N LYS A 92 1.53 -3.14 12.85
CA LYS A 92 0.14 -3.09 13.36
C LYS A 92 -0.27 -1.70 13.85
N ALA A 93 0.67 -0.89 14.30
CA ALA A 93 0.47 0.51 14.66
C ALA A 93 0.40 1.46 13.44
N GLY A 94 0.58 0.94 12.22
CA GLY A 94 0.63 1.75 10.99
C GLY A 94 1.95 2.49 10.77
N LYS A 95 2.99 2.20 11.55
CA LYS A 95 4.34 2.75 11.41
C LYS A 95 5.16 1.91 10.45
N ASN A 96 4.74 1.90 9.17
CA ASN A 96 5.28 0.99 8.18
C ASN A 96 6.77 1.21 7.92
N ASP A 97 7.23 2.46 7.82
CA ASP A 97 8.64 2.81 7.58
C ASP A 97 9.54 2.37 8.74
N ASP A 98 9.06 2.53 9.99
CA ASP A 98 9.77 2.04 11.17
C ASP A 98 9.87 0.52 11.17
N ALA A 99 8.78 -0.17 10.78
CA ALA A 99 8.74 -1.62 10.68
C ALA A 99 9.75 -2.11 9.64
N VAL A 100 9.76 -1.52 8.43
CA VAL A 100 10.72 -1.84 7.36
C VAL A 100 12.15 -1.66 7.87
N SER A 101 12.46 -0.52 8.49
CA SER A 101 13.80 -0.23 9.03
C SER A 101 14.22 -1.24 10.11
N SER A 102 13.30 -1.63 10.99
CA SER A 102 13.55 -2.63 12.03
C SER A 102 13.80 -4.02 11.46
N ILE A 103 13.02 -4.41 10.44
CA ILE A 103 13.17 -5.69 9.73
C ILE A 103 14.50 -5.72 9.00
N ASP A 104 14.85 -4.67 8.27
CA ASP A 104 16.12 -4.58 7.54
C ASP A 104 17.32 -4.73 8.46
N ARG A 105 17.27 -4.07 9.62
CA ARG A 105 18.31 -4.22 10.64
C ARG A 105 18.40 -5.66 11.13
N PHE A 106 17.27 -6.31 11.41
CA PHE A 106 17.25 -7.69 11.86
C PHE A 106 17.82 -8.65 10.81
N ILE A 107 17.39 -8.54 9.55
CA ILE A 107 17.86 -9.40 8.45
C ILE A 107 19.38 -9.27 8.26
N ARG A 108 19.92 -8.04 8.36
CA ARG A 108 21.37 -7.83 8.30
C ARG A 108 22.13 -8.44 9.47
N THR A 109 21.55 -8.40 10.67
CA THR A 109 22.19 -8.90 11.88
C THR A 109 22.09 -10.44 12.00
N TYR A 110 20.96 -11.01 11.58
CA TYR A 110 20.64 -12.44 11.73
C TYR A 110 20.17 -13.05 10.40
N PRO A 111 21.01 -13.12 9.36
CA PRO A 111 20.60 -13.51 8.00
C PRO A 111 20.11 -14.96 7.88
N THR A 112 20.48 -15.82 8.82
CA THR A 112 20.10 -17.25 8.82
C THR A 112 19.06 -17.61 9.89
N HIS A 113 18.46 -16.60 10.52
CA HIS A 113 17.47 -16.86 11.57
C HIS A 113 16.23 -17.59 11.02
N ARG A 114 15.70 -18.55 11.82
CA ARG A 114 14.54 -19.37 11.41
C ARG A 114 13.31 -18.60 10.94
N ASN A 115 13.11 -17.38 11.42
CA ASN A 115 11.97 -16.52 11.06
C ASN A 115 12.27 -15.57 9.90
N ILE A 116 13.33 -15.75 9.13
CA ILE A 116 13.69 -14.84 8.01
C ILE A 116 12.60 -14.81 6.96
N ALA A 117 11.99 -15.94 6.61
CA ALA A 117 10.87 -15.98 5.66
C ALA A 117 9.69 -15.09 6.13
N TYR A 118 9.38 -15.14 7.43
CA TYR A 118 8.36 -14.27 8.02
C TYR A 118 8.73 -12.80 7.91
N LEU A 119 9.97 -12.44 8.13
CA LEU A 119 10.42 -11.04 8.09
C LEU A 119 10.38 -10.45 6.67
N TYR A 120 10.78 -11.21 5.65
CA TYR A 120 10.56 -10.79 4.26
C TYR A 120 9.08 -10.62 3.95
N TYR A 121 8.25 -11.57 4.39
CA TYR A 121 6.81 -11.47 4.22
C TYR A 121 6.22 -10.23 4.93
N LEU A 122 6.60 -9.98 6.18
CA LEU A 122 6.15 -8.81 6.95
C LEU A 122 6.63 -7.49 6.32
N ARG A 123 7.86 -7.45 5.78
CA ARG A 123 8.39 -6.28 5.07
C ARG A 123 7.59 -6.02 3.79
N GLY A 124 7.26 -7.06 3.05
CA GLY A 124 6.36 -6.99 1.91
C GLY A 124 4.97 -6.43 2.28
N LEU A 125 4.41 -6.87 3.42
CA LEU A 125 3.15 -6.30 3.93
C LEU A 125 3.28 -4.81 4.30
N ALA A 126 4.36 -4.43 4.98
CA ALA A 126 4.61 -3.05 5.39
C ALA A 126 4.78 -2.14 4.15
N ASN A 127 5.58 -2.55 3.17
CA ASN A 127 5.75 -1.85 1.91
C ASN A 127 4.45 -1.77 1.10
N GLY A 128 3.65 -2.84 1.07
CA GLY A 128 2.37 -2.87 0.37
C GLY A 128 1.30 -1.97 1.01
N ASN A 129 1.40 -1.70 2.31
CA ASN A 129 0.47 -0.86 3.07
C ASN A 129 0.96 0.59 3.28
N SER A 130 2.19 0.93 2.92
CA SER A 130 2.76 2.29 3.07
C SER A 130 1.94 3.34 2.33
N ASP A 131 1.28 2.96 1.23
CA ASP A 131 0.39 3.83 0.50
C ASP A 131 -1.04 3.82 1.06
N THR A 132 -1.19 4.41 2.24
CA THR A 132 -2.40 5.13 2.66
C THR A 132 -3.72 4.36 2.60
N VAL A 133 -3.94 3.48 3.57
CA VAL A 133 -5.27 2.95 3.90
C VAL A 133 -6.30 4.08 4.11
N PHE A 134 -5.89 5.21 4.66
CA PHE A 134 -6.76 6.35 4.93
C PHE A 134 -7.21 7.10 3.66
N LEU A 135 -6.29 7.49 2.78
CA LEU A 135 -6.63 8.23 1.56
C LEU A 135 -7.36 7.36 0.53
N ARG A 136 -7.06 6.06 0.46
CA ARG A 136 -7.76 5.12 -0.42
C ARG A 136 -9.24 4.94 -0.02
N ARG A 137 -9.53 4.95 1.29
CA ARG A 137 -10.91 4.83 1.81
C ARG A 137 -11.72 6.11 1.60
N VAL A 138 -11.10 7.29 1.71
CA VAL A 138 -11.80 8.58 1.63
C VAL A 138 -11.98 9.07 0.19
N TRP A 139 -11.01 8.79 -0.70
CA TRP A 139 -10.97 9.42 -2.02
C TRP A 139 -11.09 8.45 -3.20
N SER A 140 -11.21 7.14 -2.97
CA SER A 140 -11.28 6.11 -4.03
C SER A 140 -10.20 6.29 -5.11
N LEU A 141 -9.03 6.78 -4.72
CA LEU A 141 -7.97 7.09 -5.66
C LEU A 141 -7.39 5.79 -6.23
N ASP A 142 -7.34 5.73 -7.54
CA ASP A 142 -6.76 4.62 -8.29
C ASP A 142 -5.27 4.46 -7.94
N SER A 143 -4.93 3.33 -7.35
CA SER A 143 -3.55 3.03 -6.93
C SER A 143 -2.59 2.92 -8.12
N SER A 144 -3.09 2.62 -9.32
CA SER A 144 -2.28 2.48 -10.53
C SER A 144 -1.64 3.80 -11.00
N ARG A 145 -2.17 4.95 -10.58
CA ARG A 145 -1.69 6.29 -10.97
C ARG A 145 -0.66 6.90 -10.04
N ARG A 146 -0.23 6.15 -9.03
CA ARG A 146 0.72 6.61 -8.01
C ARG A 146 2.13 6.14 -8.29
N ASP A 147 3.04 6.60 -7.44
CA ASP A 147 4.37 6.04 -7.35
C ASP A 147 4.27 4.54 -7.00
N LEU A 148 4.88 3.70 -7.83
CA LEU A 148 4.91 2.26 -7.68
C LEU A 148 6.19 1.76 -6.99
N SER A 149 7.00 2.64 -6.42
CA SER A 149 8.28 2.26 -5.79
C SER A 149 8.07 1.30 -4.63
N THR A 150 7.18 1.64 -3.68
CA THR A 150 6.83 0.79 -2.54
C THR A 150 6.11 -0.50 -2.92
N PRO A 151 5.11 -0.52 -3.83
CA PRO A 151 4.55 -1.76 -4.36
C PRO A 151 5.59 -2.67 -5.05
N ARG A 152 6.58 -2.11 -5.75
CA ARG A 152 7.67 -2.89 -6.36
C ARG A 152 8.59 -3.51 -5.30
N GLN A 153 8.87 -2.79 -4.23
CA GLN A 153 9.59 -3.31 -3.07
C GLN A 153 8.82 -4.49 -2.43
N ALA A 154 7.51 -4.31 -2.22
CA ALA A 154 6.65 -5.36 -1.69
C ALA A 154 6.66 -6.62 -2.58
N TYR A 155 6.57 -6.44 -3.90
CA TYR A 155 6.67 -7.54 -4.86
C TYR A 155 8.01 -8.28 -4.75
N ALA A 156 9.12 -7.55 -4.67
CA ALA A 156 10.44 -8.14 -4.51
C ALA A 156 10.57 -8.94 -3.20
N ASP A 157 10.00 -8.45 -2.11
CA ASP A 157 10.00 -9.14 -0.82
C ASP A 157 9.18 -10.44 -0.86
N PHE A 158 7.98 -10.40 -1.46
CA PHE A 158 7.16 -11.61 -1.65
C PHE A 158 7.84 -12.59 -2.60
N ASN A 159 8.54 -12.11 -3.63
CA ASN A 159 9.31 -12.96 -4.53
C ASN A 159 10.43 -13.73 -3.79
N ILE A 160 11.15 -13.04 -2.89
CA ILE A 160 12.14 -13.70 -2.03
C ILE A 160 11.50 -14.82 -1.20
N VAL A 161 10.30 -14.60 -0.66
CA VAL A 161 9.59 -15.63 0.12
C VAL A 161 9.22 -16.82 -0.76
N THR A 162 8.73 -16.59 -1.98
CA THR A 162 8.29 -17.69 -2.87
C THR A 162 9.42 -18.47 -3.48
N GLU A 163 10.56 -17.85 -3.76
CA GLU A 163 11.72 -18.48 -4.40
C GLU A 163 12.66 -19.15 -3.39
N ARG A 164 13.01 -18.41 -2.32
CA ARG A 164 13.99 -18.92 -1.35
C ARG A 164 13.37 -19.75 -0.22
N TYR A 165 12.08 -19.54 0.07
CA TYR A 165 11.37 -20.19 1.16
C TYR A 165 10.03 -20.79 0.70
N PRO A 166 10.00 -21.61 -0.39
CA PRO A 166 8.76 -22.08 -1.02
C PRO A 166 7.91 -22.95 -0.08
N ASN A 167 8.52 -23.59 0.90
CA ASN A 167 7.86 -24.44 1.89
C ASN A 167 7.40 -23.67 3.15
N SER A 168 7.62 -22.35 3.21
CA SER A 168 7.15 -21.55 4.33
C SER A 168 5.61 -21.41 4.27
N ARG A 169 4.98 -21.34 5.44
CA ARG A 169 3.53 -21.07 5.53
C ARG A 169 3.10 -19.76 4.89
N TYR A 170 4.04 -18.86 4.61
CA TYR A 170 3.79 -17.54 4.01
C TYR A 170 3.84 -17.57 2.48
N ALA A 171 4.40 -18.61 1.86
CA ALA A 171 4.66 -18.65 0.43
C ALA A 171 3.38 -18.65 -0.41
N ALA A 172 2.31 -19.29 0.05
CA ALA A 172 1.03 -19.33 -0.66
C ALA A 172 0.37 -17.94 -0.72
N ASP A 173 0.30 -17.24 0.43
CA ASP A 173 -0.24 -15.87 0.49
C ASP A 173 0.65 -14.87 -0.24
N ALA A 174 1.98 -15.03 -0.16
CA ALA A 174 2.92 -14.20 -0.91
C ALA A 174 2.68 -14.28 -2.43
N ARG A 175 2.46 -15.50 -2.98
CA ARG A 175 2.11 -15.67 -4.41
C ARG A 175 0.83 -14.95 -4.77
N GLN A 176 -0.20 -15.05 -3.94
CA GLN A 176 -1.48 -14.36 -4.20
C GLN A 176 -1.28 -12.84 -4.25
N ARG A 177 -0.51 -12.29 -3.31
CA ARG A 177 -0.20 -10.86 -3.29
C ARG A 177 0.64 -10.41 -4.50
N MET A 178 1.56 -11.25 -4.95
CA MET A 178 2.33 -10.98 -6.19
C MET A 178 1.41 -10.90 -7.40
N ILE A 179 0.39 -11.75 -7.50
CA ILE A 179 -0.61 -11.69 -8.57
C ILE A 179 -1.37 -10.35 -8.52
N GLU A 180 -1.82 -9.94 -7.33
CA GLU A 180 -2.52 -8.67 -7.14
C GLU A 180 -1.64 -7.46 -7.50
N LEU A 181 -0.38 -7.46 -7.07
CA LEU A 181 0.58 -6.41 -7.39
C LEU A 181 0.92 -6.37 -8.89
N ARG A 182 1.07 -7.53 -9.54
CA ARG A 182 1.26 -7.62 -10.99
C ARG A 182 0.10 -6.95 -11.74
N ASP A 183 -1.14 -7.19 -11.31
CA ASP A 183 -2.31 -6.57 -11.91
C ASP A 183 -2.34 -5.04 -11.69
N VAL A 184 -1.87 -4.56 -10.54
CA VAL A 184 -1.70 -3.11 -10.29
C VAL A 184 -0.67 -2.51 -11.25
N PHE A 185 0.47 -3.18 -11.45
CA PHE A 185 1.50 -2.71 -12.39
C PHE A 185 1.00 -2.72 -13.83
N ALA A 186 0.31 -3.78 -14.23
CA ALA A 186 -0.29 -3.88 -15.56
C ALA A 186 -1.36 -2.80 -15.78
N GLN A 187 -2.18 -2.51 -14.77
CA GLN A 187 -3.15 -1.42 -14.83
C GLN A 187 -2.47 -0.06 -15.05
N HIS A 188 -1.37 0.20 -14.34
CA HIS A 188 -0.60 1.44 -14.53
C HIS A 188 -0.11 1.59 -15.98
N GLU A 189 0.45 0.53 -16.57
CA GLU A 189 0.89 0.56 -17.97
C GLU A 189 -0.28 0.70 -18.95
N MET A 190 -1.41 0.06 -18.66
CA MET A 190 -2.63 0.20 -19.47
C MET A 190 -3.18 1.63 -19.43
N ASP A 191 -3.22 2.27 -18.26
CA ASP A 191 -3.63 3.67 -18.11
C ASP A 191 -2.70 4.62 -18.88
N ASN A 192 -1.38 4.36 -18.83
CA ASN A 192 -0.40 5.10 -19.62
C ASN A 192 -0.62 4.89 -21.14
N ALA A 193 -0.85 3.65 -21.58
CA ALA A 193 -1.11 3.33 -22.97
C ALA A 193 -2.38 4.03 -23.48
N LEU A 194 -3.47 3.98 -22.71
CA LEU A 194 -4.72 4.70 -23.00
C LEU A 194 -4.55 6.22 -23.01
N TYR A 195 -3.70 6.78 -22.17
CA TYR A 195 -3.37 8.20 -22.19
C TYR A 195 -2.73 8.62 -23.52
N TYR A 196 -1.80 7.83 -24.04
CA TYR A 196 -1.19 8.07 -25.36
C TYR A 196 -2.20 7.88 -26.50
N ALA A 197 -3.02 6.84 -26.46
CA ALA A 197 -4.06 6.60 -27.45
C ALA A 197 -5.05 7.76 -27.55
N ARG A 198 -5.53 8.30 -26.41
CA ARG A 198 -6.40 9.49 -26.38
C ARG A 198 -5.81 10.72 -27.06
N ARG A 199 -4.49 10.84 -27.08
CA ARG A 199 -3.75 11.93 -27.74
C ARG A 199 -3.43 11.65 -29.21
N GLY A 200 -3.78 10.47 -29.72
CA GLY A 200 -3.43 10.04 -31.07
C GLY A 200 -1.94 9.65 -31.22
N ALA A 201 -1.23 9.49 -30.12
CA ALA A 201 0.18 9.04 -30.10
C ALA A 201 0.24 7.50 -30.17
N TRP A 202 -0.20 6.94 -31.30
CA TRP A 202 -0.44 5.50 -31.48
C TRP A 202 0.83 4.66 -31.36
N ILE A 203 1.98 5.16 -31.79
CA ILE A 203 3.28 4.48 -31.63
C ILE A 203 3.59 4.30 -30.13
N SER A 204 3.40 5.36 -29.34
CA SER A 204 3.65 5.29 -27.90
C SER A 204 2.61 4.41 -27.17
N ALA A 205 1.36 4.45 -27.61
CA ALA A 205 0.30 3.58 -27.09
C ALA A 205 0.62 2.10 -27.34
N ALA A 206 1.01 1.75 -28.58
CA ALA A 206 1.43 0.40 -28.94
C ALA A 206 2.65 -0.05 -28.11
N GLY A 207 3.68 0.80 -27.99
CA GLY A 207 4.86 0.49 -27.19
C GLY A 207 4.55 0.20 -25.73
N ARG A 208 3.62 0.94 -25.10
CA ARG A 208 3.18 0.67 -23.72
C ARG A 208 2.38 -0.60 -23.60
N ALA A 209 1.49 -0.88 -24.55
CA ALA A 209 0.72 -2.13 -24.58
C ALA A 209 1.65 -3.35 -24.78
N THR A 210 2.66 -3.26 -25.66
CA THR A 210 3.69 -4.29 -25.83
C THR A 210 4.45 -4.51 -24.52
N TYR A 211 4.93 -3.45 -23.89
CA TYR A 211 5.63 -3.53 -22.61
C TYR A 211 4.79 -4.23 -21.53
N LEU A 212 3.47 -3.93 -21.46
CA LEU A 212 2.55 -4.61 -20.55
C LEU A 212 2.52 -6.12 -20.82
N LEU A 213 2.37 -6.53 -22.07
CA LEU A 213 2.28 -7.94 -22.45
C LEU A 213 3.56 -8.72 -22.14
N GLU A 214 4.72 -8.10 -22.35
CA GLU A 214 6.03 -8.70 -22.12
C GLU A 214 6.40 -8.76 -20.64
N THR A 215 6.09 -7.69 -19.90
CA THR A 215 6.53 -7.56 -18.51
C THR A 215 5.54 -8.17 -17.51
N TYR A 216 4.24 -8.09 -17.81
CA TYR A 216 3.17 -8.55 -16.92
C TYR A 216 2.26 -9.58 -17.62
N PRO A 217 2.80 -10.70 -18.08
CA PRO A 217 2.01 -11.76 -18.70
C PRO A 217 0.98 -12.30 -17.72
N GLN A 218 -0.15 -12.78 -18.25
CA GLN A 218 -1.26 -13.31 -17.44
C GLN A 218 -1.90 -12.29 -16.48
N SER A 219 -1.67 -11.00 -16.69
CA SER A 219 -2.38 -9.95 -15.94
C SER A 219 -3.85 -9.87 -16.39
N ALA A 220 -4.69 -9.28 -15.52
CA ALA A 220 -6.09 -9.05 -15.84
C ALA A 220 -6.30 -8.12 -17.06
N PHE A 221 -5.27 -7.40 -17.49
CA PHE A 221 -5.29 -6.43 -18.59
C PHE A 221 -4.68 -6.94 -19.89
N GLN A 222 -4.30 -8.23 -19.96
CA GLN A 222 -3.62 -8.80 -21.12
C GLN A 222 -4.46 -8.64 -22.39
N ASN A 223 -5.75 -9.00 -22.37
CA ASN A 223 -6.61 -8.93 -23.53
C ASN A 223 -6.94 -7.47 -23.93
N ASP A 224 -7.12 -6.58 -22.96
CA ASP A 224 -7.27 -5.15 -23.24
C ASP A 224 -6.02 -4.56 -23.92
N ALA A 225 -4.82 -5.02 -23.53
CA ALA A 225 -3.57 -4.59 -24.14
C ALA A 225 -3.45 -5.08 -25.61
N VAL A 226 -3.87 -6.32 -25.89
CA VAL A 226 -3.95 -6.85 -27.28
C VAL A 226 -4.94 -6.03 -28.09
N ALA A 227 -6.10 -5.68 -27.54
CA ALA A 227 -7.08 -4.82 -28.20
C ALA A 227 -6.51 -3.44 -28.52
N LEU A 228 -5.79 -2.83 -27.58
CA LEU A 228 -5.14 -1.53 -27.77
C LEU A 228 -4.02 -1.57 -28.81
N LEU A 229 -3.26 -2.68 -28.87
CA LEU A 229 -2.30 -2.92 -29.96
C LEU A 229 -3.01 -2.95 -31.31
N GLY A 230 -4.08 -3.75 -31.44
CA GLY A 230 -4.87 -3.83 -32.66
C GLY A 230 -5.40 -2.46 -33.09
N GLU A 231 -5.98 -1.70 -32.18
CA GLU A 231 -6.47 -0.33 -32.43
C GLU A 231 -5.33 0.60 -32.86
N SER A 232 -4.20 0.52 -32.20
CA SER A 232 -3.02 1.33 -32.55
C SER A 232 -2.53 1.00 -33.95
N TYR A 233 -2.47 -0.27 -34.34
CA TYR A 233 -2.04 -0.68 -35.67
C TYR A 233 -3.04 -0.29 -36.77
N VAL A 234 -4.34 -0.28 -36.47
CA VAL A 234 -5.35 0.28 -37.42
C VAL A 234 -5.04 1.74 -37.70
N HIS A 235 -4.80 2.55 -36.66
CA HIS A 235 -4.49 3.97 -36.82
C HIS A 235 -3.13 4.25 -37.45
N LEU A 236 -2.18 3.32 -37.34
CA LEU A 236 -0.86 3.39 -37.98
C LEU A 236 -0.87 2.85 -39.43
N GLY A 237 -2.01 2.34 -39.91
CA GLY A 237 -2.13 1.79 -41.26
C GLY A 237 -1.51 0.40 -41.42
N ASN A 238 -1.10 -0.27 -40.34
CA ASN A 238 -0.52 -1.61 -40.38
C ASN A 238 -1.62 -2.68 -40.25
N LYS A 239 -2.28 -2.98 -41.39
CA LYS A 239 -3.39 -3.92 -41.42
C LYS A 239 -3.00 -5.33 -40.98
N ALA A 240 -1.81 -5.80 -41.36
CA ALA A 240 -1.36 -7.15 -41.01
C ALA A 240 -1.29 -7.36 -39.49
N LEU A 241 -0.63 -6.45 -38.77
CA LEU A 241 -0.53 -6.55 -37.31
C LEU A 241 -1.88 -6.29 -36.61
N ALA A 242 -2.76 -5.46 -37.19
CA ALA A 242 -4.12 -5.27 -36.68
C ALA A 242 -4.96 -6.56 -36.79
N ASP A 243 -4.86 -7.26 -37.94
CA ASP A 243 -5.54 -8.54 -38.15
C ASP A 243 -4.97 -9.64 -37.27
N ASP A 244 -3.66 -9.65 -37.00
CA ASP A 244 -3.02 -10.56 -36.05
C ASP A 244 -3.53 -10.35 -34.60
N ALA A 245 -3.56 -9.11 -34.13
CA ALA A 245 -4.12 -8.77 -32.84
C ALA A 245 -5.60 -9.20 -32.72
N ARG A 246 -6.38 -9.03 -33.80
CA ARG A 246 -7.76 -9.45 -33.85
C ARG A 246 -7.90 -10.98 -33.76
N ARG A 247 -7.05 -11.74 -34.44
CA ARG A 247 -7.05 -13.21 -34.34
C ARG A 247 -6.70 -13.69 -32.94
N VAL A 248 -5.63 -13.13 -32.34
CA VAL A 248 -5.22 -13.50 -31.02
C VAL A 248 -6.33 -13.22 -30.02
N LEU A 249 -6.96 -12.05 -30.10
CA LEU A 249 -8.04 -11.66 -29.19
C LEU A 249 -9.30 -12.52 -29.39
N ALA A 250 -9.63 -12.84 -30.60
CA ALA A 250 -10.79 -13.72 -30.93
C ALA A 250 -10.63 -15.14 -30.36
N LEU A 251 -9.38 -15.63 -30.25
CA LEU A 251 -9.08 -16.93 -29.64
C LEU A 251 -9.14 -16.86 -28.10
N ASN A 252 -8.61 -15.77 -27.50
CA ASN A 252 -8.48 -15.66 -26.05
C ASN A 252 -9.77 -15.14 -25.38
N GLU A 253 -10.46 -14.21 -26.00
CA GLU A 253 -11.68 -13.56 -25.49
C GLU A 253 -12.62 -13.16 -26.64
N PRO A 254 -13.38 -14.13 -27.23
CA PRO A 254 -14.25 -13.87 -28.38
C PRO A 254 -15.31 -12.79 -28.14
N GLY A 255 -15.69 -12.57 -26.89
CA GLY A 255 -16.66 -11.57 -26.47
C GLY A 255 -16.07 -10.19 -26.18
N HIS A 256 -14.79 -9.95 -26.49
CA HIS A 256 -14.17 -8.67 -26.18
C HIS A 256 -14.80 -7.52 -26.97
N PRO A 257 -15.15 -6.36 -26.33
CA PRO A 257 -15.86 -5.25 -26.97
C PRO A 257 -15.18 -4.71 -28.23
N TRP A 258 -13.85 -4.70 -28.27
CA TRP A 258 -13.10 -4.23 -29.46
C TRP A 258 -13.41 -5.04 -30.73
N LEU A 259 -13.62 -6.35 -30.61
CA LEU A 259 -13.98 -7.20 -31.74
C LEU A 259 -15.34 -6.84 -32.33
N GLN A 260 -16.22 -6.26 -31.52
CA GLN A 260 -17.56 -5.83 -31.90
C GLN A 260 -17.59 -4.36 -32.34
N GLY A 261 -16.44 -3.69 -32.41
CA GLY A 261 -16.34 -2.25 -32.74
C GLY A 261 -16.72 -1.31 -31.60
N ASP A 262 -16.92 -1.83 -30.40
CA ASP A 262 -17.34 -1.08 -29.21
C ASP A 262 -16.12 -0.71 -28.33
N TRP A 263 -15.05 -0.25 -28.97
CA TRP A 263 -13.90 0.30 -28.27
C TRP A 263 -14.15 1.76 -27.91
N PRO A 264 -13.70 2.26 -26.72
CA PRO A 264 -13.98 3.63 -26.29
C PRO A 264 -13.53 4.67 -27.31
N LYS A 265 -14.48 5.30 -27.98
CA LYS A 265 -14.25 6.45 -28.88
C LYS A 265 -14.21 7.69 -28.03
N TYR A 266 -13.02 8.24 -27.84
CA TYR A 266 -12.85 9.49 -27.11
C TYR A 266 -13.24 10.70 -27.99
N PRO A 267 -14.32 11.45 -27.68
CA PRO A 267 -14.64 12.69 -28.41
C PRO A 267 -13.45 13.63 -28.35
N TRP A 268 -13.10 14.26 -29.47
CA TRP A 268 -11.99 15.23 -29.53
C TRP A 268 -12.11 16.36 -28.51
N ILE A 269 -13.33 16.76 -28.17
CA ILE A 269 -13.65 17.79 -27.17
C ILE A 269 -13.25 17.31 -25.77
N ALA A 270 -13.51 16.07 -25.39
CA ALA A 270 -13.09 15.51 -24.09
C ALA A 270 -11.56 15.48 -23.98
N ARG A 271 -10.85 15.22 -25.08
CA ARG A 271 -9.38 15.29 -25.14
C ARG A 271 -8.82 16.69 -24.88
N LYS A 272 -9.52 17.74 -25.37
CA LYS A 272 -9.07 19.12 -25.29
C LYS A 272 -9.42 19.80 -23.97
N LEU A 273 -10.58 19.47 -23.37
CA LEU A 273 -11.08 20.12 -22.16
C LEU A 273 -10.63 19.44 -20.87
N ASN A 274 -10.40 18.15 -20.88
CA ASN A 274 -9.92 17.44 -19.71
C ASN A 274 -8.98 16.30 -20.09
N PRO A 275 -7.70 16.59 -20.37
CA PRO A 275 -6.70 15.56 -20.68
C PRO A 275 -6.46 14.60 -19.52
N PHE A 276 -6.92 14.92 -18.31
CA PHE A 276 -6.79 14.14 -17.08
C PHE A 276 -8.14 13.63 -16.56
N ALA A 277 -9.26 13.88 -17.24
CA ALA A 277 -10.51 13.25 -16.87
C ALA A 277 -10.33 11.73 -16.92
N GLY A 278 -10.21 11.17 -15.74
CA GLY A 278 -10.14 9.72 -15.58
C GLY A 278 -11.46 9.12 -16.02
N GLU A 279 -11.56 8.70 -17.27
CA GLU A 279 -12.50 7.67 -17.58
C GLU A 279 -12.14 6.47 -16.71
N LYS A 280 -13.15 5.92 -16.03
CA LYS A 280 -13.07 4.54 -15.56
C LYS A 280 -12.67 3.75 -16.80
N SER A 281 -11.45 3.21 -16.85
CA SER A 281 -11.02 2.49 -18.05
C SER A 281 -12.05 1.41 -18.31
N ALA A 282 -12.30 1.09 -19.58
CA ALA A 282 -13.19 -0.03 -19.92
C ALA A 282 -12.72 -1.30 -19.19
N ALA A 283 -11.41 -1.47 -19.04
CA ALA A 283 -10.76 -2.49 -18.22
C ALA A 283 -11.16 -2.44 -16.74
N THR A 284 -11.28 -1.25 -16.12
CA THR A 284 -11.73 -1.14 -14.72
C THR A 284 -13.19 -1.54 -14.57
N GLY A 285 -14.03 -1.21 -15.55
CA GLY A 285 -15.44 -1.63 -15.57
C GLY A 285 -15.59 -3.16 -15.68
N GLN A 286 -14.81 -3.81 -16.55
CA GLN A 286 -14.81 -5.26 -16.72
C GLN A 286 -14.22 -6.00 -15.50
N ARG A 287 -13.15 -5.46 -14.89
CA ARG A 287 -12.58 -6.02 -13.66
C ARG A 287 -13.60 -6.03 -12.52
N ASN A 288 -14.32 -4.94 -12.31
CA ASN A 288 -15.37 -4.85 -11.29
C ASN A 288 -16.52 -5.81 -11.59
N ALA A 289 -16.89 -5.99 -12.86
CA ALA A 289 -17.89 -6.96 -13.28
C ALA A 289 -17.43 -8.42 -13.08
N ARG A 290 -16.15 -8.74 -13.27
CA ARG A 290 -15.57 -10.07 -13.00
C ARG A 290 -15.43 -10.38 -11.52
N MET A 291 -15.05 -9.40 -10.68
CA MET A 291 -14.97 -9.58 -9.24
C MET A 291 -16.34 -9.78 -8.58
N ASN A 292 -17.39 -9.16 -9.11
CA ASN A 292 -18.75 -9.30 -8.59
C ASN A 292 -19.47 -10.60 -9.06
N ARG A 293 -18.85 -11.41 -9.95
CA ARG A 293 -19.38 -12.71 -10.40
C ARG A 293 -18.75 -13.92 -9.70
N LYS A 294 -17.86 -13.70 -8.74
CA LYS A 294 -17.30 -14.73 -7.85
C LYS A 294 -17.82 -14.54 -6.44
#